data_ca071b407924f01a1c570a6028c58947
#
_entry.id   ca071b407924f01a1c570a6028c58947
#
_cell.length_a   1.000
_cell.length_b   1.000
_cell.length_c   1.000
_cell.angle_alpha   90.00
_cell.angle_beta   90.00
_cell.angle_gamma   90.00
#
_symmetry.space_group_name_H-M   'P 1'
#
loop_
_entity.id
_entity.type
_entity.pdbx_description
1 polymer ?
#
loop_
_entity_poly.entity_id
_entity_poly.type
_entity_poly.pdbx_seq_one_letter_code
_entity_poly.pdbx_strand_id
1 'polypeptide(L)'
;MKKILLILLTLFSISLFAQDNKSEAGGPPKLSELIGFWKKVEIPNEEKLNQVNPWPQKYQWFAFFENGKVYSMMSDKDYEYTSKELKEVFKVLPFNKTPNFKLDGQFLTIDNKEIKEYQELWGVNLFAIDVNEFLKKGNLIMSLDDGKGNVIYYRLLKKIE
;
A
#
# COMPACT_ATOMS: atom_id res chain seq x y z
N MET A 1 -17.67 15.09 -8.74
CA MET A 1 -17.15 13.75 -8.98
C MET A 1 -15.98 13.71 -9.97
N LYS A 2 -16.09 14.31 -11.20
CA LYS A 2 -14.94 14.38 -12.15
C LYS A 2 -13.66 15.02 -11.60
N LYS A 3 -13.78 15.99 -10.67
CA LYS A 3 -12.63 16.71 -10.08
C LYS A 3 -11.78 15.86 -9.12
N ILE A 4 -12.39 14.90 -8.39
CA ILE A 4 -11.68 14.03 -7.43
C ILE A 4 -10.83 13.00 -8.18
N LEU A 5 -11.37 12.43 -9.25
CA LEU A 5 -10.63 11.50 -10.11
C LEU A 5 -9.43 12.18 -10.77
N LEU A 6 -9.60 13.45 -11.18
CA LEU A 6 -8.53 14.24 -11.79
C LEU A 6 -7.40 14.54 -10.79
N ILE A 7 -7.73 14.78 -9.51
CA ILE A 7 -6.74 15.05 -8.45
C ILE A 7 -5.90 13.78 -8.16
N LEU A 8 -6.51 12.61 -8.11
CA LEU A 8 -5.77 11.36 -7.94
C LEU A 8 -4.83 11.09 -9.15
N LEU A 9 -5.32 11.28 -10.37
CA LEU A 9 -4.54 11.12 -11.59
C LEU A 9 -3.41 12.19 -11.70
N THR A 10 -3.67 13.43 -11.31
CA THR A 10 -2.65 14.49 -11.36
C THR A 10 -1.57 14.34 -10.30
N LEU A 11 -1.91 13.84 -9.09
CA LEU A 11 -0.92 13.55 -8.05
C LEU A 11 0.04 12.44 -8.49
N PHE A 12 -0.42 11.48 -9.28
CA PHE A 12 0.43 10.40 -9.81
C PHE A 12 1.23 10.81 -11.05
N SER A 13 0.68 11.66 -11.91
CA SER A 13 1.39 12.16 -13.12
C SER A 13 2.58 13.06 -12.76
N ILE A 14 2.52 13.76 -11.61
CA ILE A 14 3.60 14.64 -11.14
C ILE A 14 4.78 13.81 -10.61
N SER A 15 4.57 12.61 -10.09
CA SER A 15 5.64 11.76 -9.55
C SER A 15 6.51 11.10 -10.64
N LEU A 16 6.05 11.02 -11.89
CA LEU A 16 6.84 10.49 -13.01
C LEU A 16 7.90 11.47 -13.56
N PHE A 17 7.85 12.76 -13.15
CA PHE A 17 8.79 13.79 -13.61
C PHE A 17 9.55 14.49 -12.47
N ALA A 18 9.47 14.00 -11.23
CA ALA A 18 10.06 14.67 -10.08
C ALA A 18 11.52 14.27 -9.86
N GLN A 19 12.42 14.92 -10.55
CA GLN A 19 13.68 15.32 -9.93
C GLN A 19 13.37 16.36 -8.84
N ASP A 20 13.60 16.01 -7.56
CA ASP A 20 13.77 16.89 -6.38
C ASP A 20 12.62 17.79 -5.86
N ASN A 21 11.41 17.73 -6.38
CA ASN A 21 10.29 18.41 -5.77
C ASN A 21 9.46 17.44 -4.93
N LYS A 22 9.70 17.38 -3.61
CA LYS A 22 8.74 16.81 -2.67
C LYS A 22 7.40 17.53 -2.89
N SER A 23 6.41 16.83 -3.42
CA SER A 23 5.05 17.34 -3.47
C SER A 23 4.65 17.72 -2.04
N GLU A 24 4.06 18.91 -1.82
CA GLU A 24 3.57 19.30 -0.49
C GLU A 24 2.61 18.27 0.09
N ALA A 25 1.91 17.52 -0.77
CA ALA A 25 0.95 16.49 -0.38
C ALA A 25 1.57 15.19 0.14
N GLY A 26 2.83 14.87 -0.21
CA GLY A 26 3.49 13.65 0.24
C GLY A 26 4.67 13.24 -0.63
N GLY A 27 5.23 12.06 -0.35
CA GLY A 27 6.39 11.52 -1.08
C GLY A 27 6.67 10.06 -0.75
N PRO A 28 7.76 9.49 -1.31
CA PRO A 28 8.18 8.15 -0.99
C PRO A 28 8.37 7.97 0.51
N PRO A 29 7.83 6.90 1.13
CA PRO A 29 8.07 6.63 2.54
C PRO A 29 9.54 6.25 2.76
N LYS A 30 10.07 6.57 3.94
CA LYS A 30 11.28 5.92 4.44
C LYS A 30 10.95 4.50 4.89
N LEU A 31 11.94 3.62 4.92
CA LEU A 31 11.74 2.26 5.41
C LEU A 31 11.13 2.22 6.83
N SER A 32 11.62 3.08 7.73
CA SER A 32 11.09 3.20 9.11
C SER A 32 9.64 3.66 9.19
N GLU A 33 9.16 4.40 8.19
CA GLU A 33 7.76 4.83 8.11
C GLU A 33 6.87 3.71 7.58
N LEU A 34 7.41 2.85 6.67
CA LEU A 34 6.70 1.71 6.13
C LEU A 34 6.56 0.57 7.16
N ILE A 35 7.61 0.31 7.97
CA ILE A 35 7.59 -0.74 8.98
C ILE A 35 6.41 -0.56 9.96
N GLY A 36 5.71 -1.66 10.26
CA GLY A 36 4.58 -1.71 11.17
C GLY A 36 3.34 -2.33 10.57
N PHE A 37 2.20 -2.06 11.18
CA PHE A 37 0.92 -2.65 10.82
C PHE A 37 0.02 -1.62 10.12
N TRP A 38 -0.71 -2.10 9.12
CA TRP A 38 -1.53 -1.26 8.27
C TRP A 38 -2.89 -1.92 8.02
N LYS A 39 -3.95 -1.13 7.93
CA LYS A 39 -5.29 -1.56 7.54
C LYS A 39 -5.68 -0.88 6.23
N LYS A 40 -6.27 -1.63 5.30
CA LYS A 40 -6.85 -1.05 4.09
C LYS A 40 -8.00 -0.12 4.47
N VAL A 41 -8.01 1.06 3.86
CA VAL A 41 -9.09 2.06 3.94
C VAL A 41 -9.83 2.06 2.60
N GLU A 42 -11.14 2.19 2.63
CA GLU A 42 -11.94 2.30 1.41
C GLU A 42 -11.67 3.63 0.71
N ILE A 43 -11.49 3.56 -0.59
CA ILE A 43 -11.44 4.73 -1.47
C ILE A 43 -12.83 4.88 -2.10
N PRO A 44 -13.48 6.04 -2.04
CA PRO A 44 -14.77 6.24 -2.70
C PRO A 44 -14.70 5.92 -4.20
N ASN A 45 -15.62 5.11 -4.67
CA ASN A 45 -15.66 4.57 -6.04
C ASN A 45 -14.41 3.77 -6.43
N GLU A 46 -13.84 3.01 -5.49
CA GLU A 46 -12.64 2.17 -5.70
C GLU A 46 -12.80 1.24 -6.92
N GLU A 47 -14.01 0.73 -7.15
CA GLU A 47 -14.33 -0.14 -8.28
C GLU A 47 -14.14 0.52 -9.67
N LYS A 48 -14.14 1.86 -9.73
CA LYS A 48 -13.87 2.61 -10.95
C LYS A 48 -12.39 2.92 -11.16
N LEU A 49 -11.61 2.84 -10.10
CA LEU A 49 -10.16 3.06 -10.13
C LEU A 49 -9.42 1.76 -10.45
N ASN A 50 -9.96 0.64 -9.99
CA ASN A 50 -9.30 -0.66 -10.06
C ASN A 50 -9.77 -1.41 -11.31
N GLN A 51 -8.84 -1.65 -12.24
CA GLN A 51 -9.08 -2.45 -13.45
C GLN A 51 -9.19 -3.94 -13.13
N VAL A 52 -8.45 -4.37 -12.09
CA VAL A 52 -8.47 -5.73 -11.56
C VAL A 52 -8.54 -5.67 -10.04
N ASN A 53 -9.16 -6.67 -9.43
CA ASN A 53 -9.11 -6.87 -7.99
C ASN A 53 -8.66 -8.32 -7.70
N PRO A 54 -7.35 -8.57 -7.58
CA PRO A 54 -6.85 -9.92 -7.30
C PRO A 54 -7.09 -10.36 -5.86
N TRP A 55 -7.56 -9.47 -5.00
CA TRP A 55 -7.86 -9.74 -3.59
C TRP A 55 -9.35 -9.45 -3.31
N PRO A 56 -10.24 -10.45 -3.44
CA PRO A 56 -11.68 -10.24 -3.38
C PRO A 56 -12.20 -9.84 -1.98
N GLN A 57 -11.46 -10.16 -0.91
CA GLN A 57 -11.88 -9.81 0.44
C GLN A 57 -11.79 -8.32 0.67
N LYS A 58 -12.86 -7.76 1.24
CA LYS A 58 -13.02 -6.32 1.45
C LYS A 58 -12.01 -5.76 2.46
N TYR A 59 -11.80 -6.47 3.58
CA TYR A 59 -10.96 -6.00 4.69
C TYR A 59 -9.59 -6.67 4.63
N GLN A 60 -8.54 -5.85 4.73
CA GLN A 60 -7.18 -6.31 4.55
C GLN A 60 -6.26 -5.61 5.55
N TRP A 61 -5.35 -6.40 6.15
CA TRP A 61 -4.31 -5.92 7.05
C TRP A 61 -2.95 -6.37 6.52
N PHE A 62 -1.95 -5.52 6.73
CA PHE A 62 -0.59 -5.76 6.28
C PHE A 62 0.38 -5.53 7.41
N ALA A 63 1.46 -6.30 7.43
CA ALA A 63 2.57 -6.08 8.32
C ALA A 63 3.87 -6.06 7.52
N PHE A 64 4.62 -4.96 7.60
CA PHE A 64 5.97 -4.85 7.08
C PHE A 64 6.95 -4.94 8.24
N PHE A 65 7.89 -5.89 8.17
CA PHE A 65 8.84 -6.17 9.24
C PHE A 65 10.24 -5.69 8.89
N GLU A 66 11.02 -5.32 9.91
CA GLU A 66 12.41 -4.86 9.75
C GLU A 66 13.32 -5.88 9.04
N ASN A 67 12.99 -7.17 9.12
CA ASN A 67 13.72 -8.24 8.44
C ASN A 67 13.38 -8.38 6.94
N GLY A 68 12.65 -7.41 6.37
CA GLY A 68 12.27 -7.41 4.95
C GLY A 68 11.13 -8.37 4.59
N LYS A 69 10.39 -8.88 5.58
CA LYS A 69 9.21 -9.72 5.34
C LYS A 69 7.93 -8.89 5.35
N VAL A 70 6.98 -9.29 4.49
CA VAL A 70 5.64 -8.70 4.46
C VAL A 70 4.58 -9.78 4.58
N TYR A 71 3.62 -9.55 5.46
CA TYR A 71 2.43 -10.38 5.62
C TYR A 71 1.19 -9.62 5.22
N SER A 72 0.20 -10.36 4.68
CA SER A 72 -1.15 -9.86 4.52
C SER A 72 -2.15 -10.83 5.14
N MET A 73 -3.19 -10.28 5.73
CA MET A 73 -4.36 -11.00 6.22
C MET A 73 -5.60 -10.36 5.60
N MET A 74 -6.55 -11.17 5.19
CA MET A 74 -7.75 -10.71 4.50
C MET A 74 -8.98 -11.37 5.10
N SER A 75 -10.11 -10.63 5.13
CA SER A 75 -11.38 -11.09 5.71
C SER A 75 -12.57 -10.42 5.02
N ASP A 76 -13.71 -11.11 5.02
CA ASP A 76 -14.99 -10.54 4.64
C ASP A 76 -15.66 -9.77 5.80
N LYS A 77 -15.09 -9.89 7.01
CA LYS A 77 -15.54 -9.18 8.21
C LYS A 77 -14.53 -8.13 8.61
N ASP A 78 -15.03 -6.96 9.02
CA ASP A 78 -14.20 -5.92 9.61
C ASP A 78 -13.86 -6.25 11.07
N TYR A 79 -12.57 -6.17 11.38
CA TYR A 79 -12.04 -6.31 12.73
C TYR A 79 -11.20 -5.08 13.05
N GLU A 80 -11.43 -4.51 14.23
CA GLU A 80 -10.57 -3.45 14.76
C GLU A 80 -9.46 -4.09 15.58
N TYR A 81 -8.30 -4.28 14.93
CA TYR A 81 -7.10 -4.79 15.58
C TYR A 81 -6.22 -3.65 16.06
N THR A 82 -5.69 -3.79 17.27
CA THR A 82 -4.53 -3.03 17.72
C THR A 82 -3.24 -3.62 17.14
N SER A 83 -2.17 -2.83 17.12
CA SER A 83 -0.85 -3.32 16.68
C SER A 83 -0.34 -4.49 17.54
N LYS A 84 -0.71 -4.52 18.84
CA LYS A 84 -0.38 -5.63 19.73
C LYS A 84 -1.07 -6.94 19.32
N GLU A 85 -2.36 -6.89 19.00
CA GLU A 85 -3.12 -8.06 18.55
C GLU A 85 -2.61 -8.56 17.21
N LEU A 86 -2.36 -7.68 16.24
CA LEU A 86 -1.78 -8.07 14.96
C LEU A 86 -0.39 -8.68 15.10
N LYS A 87 0.43 -8.18 16.02
CA LYS A 87 1.73 -8.77 16.33
C LYS A 87 1.61 -10.22 16.77
N GLU A 88 0.63 -10.55 17.61
CA GLU A 88 0.39 -11.94 18.04
C GLU A 88 -0.17 -12.79 16.88
N VAL A 89 -1.08 -12.25 16.05
CA VAL A 89 -1.60 -12.95 14.88
C VAL A 89 -0.48 -13.29 13.90
N PHE A 90 0.36 -12.32 13.55
CA PHE A 90 1.43 -12.53 12.57
C PHE A 90 2.62 -13.32 13.11
N LYS A 91 2.78 -13.42 14.44
CA LYS A 91 3.86 -14.18 15.08
C LYS A 91 3.78 -15.69 14.82
N VAL A 92 2.59 -16.23 14.63
CA VAL A 92 2.36 -17.67 14.40
C VAL A 92 2.51 -18.09 12.93
N LEU A 93 2.69 -17.13 12.03
CA LEU A 93 2.83 -17.41 10.62
C LEU A 93 4.25 -17.88 10.26
N PRO A 94 4.40 -18.80 9.30
CA PRO A 94 5.69 -19.33 8.92
C PRO A 94 6.53 -18.32 8.13
N PHE A 95 7.53 -17.70 8.77
CA PHE A 95 8.41 -16.69 8.16
C PHE A 95 9.15 -17.18 6.91
N ASN A 96 9.46 -18.47 6.79
CA ASN A 96 10.14 -19.05 5.64
C ASN A 96 9.28 -19.05 4.36
N LYS A 97 7.94 -19.05 4.51
CA LYS A 97 6.99 -19.03 3.38
C LYS A 97 6.45 -17.64 3.05
N THR A 98 6.95 -16.63 3.74
CA THR A 98 6.45 -15.27 3.63
C THR A 98 7.18 -14.50 2.55
N PRO A 99 6.47 -13.71 1.74
CA PRO A 99 7.09 -12.83 0.76
C PRO A 99 8.11 -11.90 1.39
N ASN A 100 9.15 -11.56 0.63
CA ASN A 100 10.06 -10.49 0.98
C ASN A 100 9.57 -9.19 0.34
N PHE A 101 9.94 -8.07 0.93
CA PHE A 101 9.79 -6.79 0.27
C PHE A 101 11.12 -6.04 0.22
N LYS A 102 11.22 -5.17 -0.79
CA LYS A 102 12.31 -4.21 -0.93
C LYS A 102 11.70 -2.86 -1.28
N LEU A 103 12.07 -1.83 -0.54
CA LEU A 103 11.72 -0.45 -0.83
C LEU A 103 12.91 0.23 -1.51
N ASP A 104 12.67 0.85 -2.66
CA ASP A 104 13.65 1.60 -3.44
C ASP A 104 13.03 2.92 -3.91
N GLY A 105 13.24 3.98 -3.15
CA GLY A 105 12.55 5.25 -3.37
C GLY A 105 11.04 5.07 -3.30
N GLN A 106 10.36 5.39 -4.40
CA GLN A 106 8.90 5.25 -4.53
C GLN A 106 8.42 3.86 -4.95
N PHE A 107 9.32 2.90 -5.15
CA PHE A 107 8.98 1.56 -5.60
C PHE A 107 9.13 0.55 -4.48
N LEU A 108 8.09 -0.21 -4.26
CA LEU A 108 8.04 -1.35 -3.34
C LEU A 108 7.87 -2.63 -4.17
N THR A 109 8.88 -3.47 -4.15
CA THR A 109 8.81 -4.80 -4.75
C THR A 109 8.44 -5.81 -3.67
N ILE A 110 7.46 -6.68 -3.95
CA ILE A 110 7.10 -7.81 -3.10
C ILE A 110 7.34 -9.08 -3.92
N ASP A 111 8.15 -9.99 -3.40
CA ASP A 111 8.47 -11.25 -4.05
C ASP A 111 8.24 -12.47 -3.12
N ASN A 112 7.79 -13.56 -3.70
CA ASN A 112 7.74 -14.84 -3.01
C ASN A 112 8.69 -15.82 -3.72
N LYS A 113 9.86 -16.07 -3.12
CA LYS A 113 10.89 -16.92 -3.69
C LYS A 113 10.46 -18.37 -3.90
N GLU A 114 9.44 -18.84 -3.19
CA GLU A 114 8.88 -20.19 -3.36
C GLU A 114 7.95 -20.28 -4.58
N ILE A 115 7.43 -19.13 -5.04
CA ILE A 115 6.58 -19.01 -6.23
C ILE A 115 7.36 -18.18 -7.25
N LYS A 116 8.11 -18.83 -8.13
CA LYS A 116 9.07 -18.20 -9.05
C LYS A 116 8.53 -17.07 -9.92
N GLU A 117 7.20 -16.99 -10.11
CA GLU A 117 6.53 -15.99 -10.94
C GLU A 117 5.76 -14.96 -10.11
N TYR A 118 5.82 -15.04 -8.78
CA TYR A 118 5.13 -14.12 -7.90
C TYR A 118 6.03 -12.93 -7.59
N GLN A 119 5.83 -11.86 -8.34
CA GLN A 119 6.45 -10.57 -8.07
C GLN A 119 5.42 -9.47 -8.28
N GLU A 120 5.28 -8.61 -7.30
CA GLU A 120 4.46 -7.41 -7.38
C GLU A 120 5.38 -6.18 -7.37
N LEU A 121 5.12 -5.24 -8.26
CA LEU A 121 5.74 -3.93 -8.28
C LEU A 121 4.69 -2.87 -7.91
N TRP A 122 4.92 -2.19 -6.81
CA TRP A 122 4.04 -1.15 -6.29
C TRP A 122 4.74 0.21 -6.32
N GLY A 123 4.08 1.22 -6.86
CA GLY A 123 4.38 2.60 -6.53
C GLY A 123 3.82 2.92 -5.14
N VAL A 124 4.60 3.58 -4.29
CA VAL A 124 4.19 3.91 -2.91
C VAL A 124 4.41 5.39 -2.59
N ASN A 125 3.41 6.01 -1.97
CA ASN A 125 3.48 7.40 -1.54
C ASN A 125 2.81 7.58 -0.17
N LEU A 126 3.50 8.23 0.76
CA LEU A 126 3.02 8.54 2.09
C LEU A 126 2.52 9.98 2.13
N PHE A 127 1.28 10.21 2.54
CA PHE A 127 0.72 11.56 2.64
C PHE A 127 1.33 12.34 3.80
N ALA A 128 1.85 13.52 3.52
CA ALA A 128 2.42 14.45 4.50
C ALA A 128 1.38 15.38 5.14
N ILE A 129 0.24 15.58 4.45
CA ILE A 129 -0.88 16.43 4.87
C ILE A 129 -2.21 15.74 4.64
N ASP A 130 -3.27 16.25 5.23
CA ASP A 130 -4.65 15.89 4.88
C ASP A 130 -5.01 16.51 3.52
N VAL A 131 -5.32 15.67 2.54
CA VAL A 131 -5.73 16.10 1.19
C VAL A 131 -7.26 16.26 1.12
N ASN A 132 -7.98 15.33 1.73
CA ASN A 132 -9.45 15.32 1.79
C ASN A 132 -9.94 14.45 2.96
N GLU A 133 -11.23 14.09 2.98
CA GLU A 133 -11.84 13.33 4.06
C GLU A 133 -11.33 11.90 4.22
N PHE A 134 -10.76 11.28 3.16
CA PHE A 134 -10.24 9.91 3.19
C PHE A 134 -8.72 9.83 2.97
N LEU A 135 -8.11 10.77 2.22
CA LEU A 135 -6.65 10.85 2.05
C LEU A 135 -6.05 11.70 3.19
N LYS A 136 -5.67 11.05 4.26
CA LYS A 136 -5.18 11.69 5.49
C LYS A 136 -3.67 11.63 5.61
N LYS A 137 -3.10 12.57 6.32
CA LYS A 137 -1.69 12.53 6.73
C LYS A 137 -1.37 11.18 7.39
N GLY A 138 -0.26 10.59 6.97
CA GLY A 138 0.18 9.29 7.45
C GLY A 138 -0.46 8.09 6.73
N ASN A 139 -1.42 8.32 5.83
CA ASN A 139 -1.92 7.24 4.97
C ASN A 139 -0.90 6.94 3.86
N LEU A 140 -0.77 5.67 3.52
CA LEU A 140 0.07 5.17 2.44
C LEU A 140 -0.82 4.78 1.26
N ILE A 141 -0.64 5.41 0.11
CA ILE A 141 -1.23 4.92 -1.13
C ILE A 141 -0.25 4.03 -1.86
N MET A 142 -0.76 2.90 -2.35
CA MET A 142 -0.01 1.94 -3.14
C MET A 142 -0.70 1.76 -4.49
N SER A 143 0.08 1.72 -5.57
CA SER A 143 -0.40 1.49 -6.93
C SER A 143 0.33 0.30 -7.55
N LEU A 144 -0.41 -0.74 -7.91
CA LEU A 144 0.12 -1.94 -8.54
C LEU A 144 0.34 -1.69 -10.03
N ASP A 145 1.56 -1.95 -10.50
CA ASP A 145 1.93 -1.88 -11.92
C ASP A 145 1.76 -3.25 -12.61
N ASP A 146 1.35 -3.24 -13.87
CA ASP A 146 1.19 -4.45 -14.70
C ASP A 146 2.51 -4.96 -15.32
N GLY A 147 3.65 -4.38 -14.93
CA GLY A 147 4.97 -4.64 -15.50
C GLY A 147 5.22 -3.95 -16.86
N LYS A 148 4.26 -3.15 -17.34
CA LYS A 148 4.36 -2.35 -18.57
C LYS A 148 4.23 -0.85 -18.33
N GLY A 149 4.18 -0.45 -17.05
CA GLY A 149 4.03 0.94 -16.64
C GLY A 149 2.57 1.41 -16.52
N ASN A 150 1.59 0.50 -16.54
CA ASN A 150 0.20 0.87 -16.30
C ASN A 150 -0.21 0.49 -14.89
N VAL A 151 -0.82 1.41 -14.17
CA VAL A 151 -1.41 1.11 -12.85
C VAL A 151 -2.76 0.41 -13.05
N ILE A 152 -2.87 -0.77 -12.48
CA ILE A 152 -4.06 -1.64 -12.60
C ILE A 152 -4.87 -1.77 -11.31
N TYR A 153 -4.27 -1.41 -10.17
CA TYR A 153 -4.93 -1.48 -8.87
C TYR A 153 -4.37 -0.46 -7.90
N TYR A 154 -5.24 0.17 -7.11
CA TYR A 154 -4.87 1.09 -6.02
C TYR A 154 -5.29 0.53 -4.67
N ARG A 155 -4.47 0.78 -3.67
CA ARG A 155 -4.73 0.44 -2.27
C ARG A 155 -4.34 1.62 -1.39
N LEU A 156 -5.27 2.03 -0.53
CA LEU A 156 -5.02 3.03 0.50
C LEU A 156 -4.89 2.33 1.85
N LEU A 157 -3.81 2.59 2.56
CA LEU A 157 -3.54 2.00 3.87
C LEU A 157 -3.45 3.08 4.94
N LYS A 158 -4.03 2.80 6.11
CA LYS A 158 -3.88 3.58 7.33
C LYS A 158 -3.00 2.80 8.31
N LYS A 159 -2.04 3.46 8.94
CA LYS A 159 -1.19 2.85 9.98
C LYS A 159 -2.01 2.55 11.22
N ILE A 160 -1.76 1.40 11.84
CA ILE A 160 -2.36 0.97 13.11
C ILE A 160 -1.33 1.22 14.20
N GLU A 161 -1.73 1.97 15.23
CA GLU A 161 -0.90 2.32 16.39
C GLU A 161 -0.94 1.24 17.47
#